data_940a26dc5db83d36d2895ac9b2c6e214
#
_entry.id   940a26dc5db83d36d2895ac9b2c6e214
#
_cell.length_a   1.000
_cell.length_b   1.000
_cell.length_c   1.000
_cell.angle_alpha   90.00
_cell.angle_beta   90.00
_cell.angle_gamma   90.00
#
_symmetry.space_group_name_H-M   'P 1'
#
loop_
_entity.id
_entity.type
_entity.pdbx_description
1 polymer ?
#
loop_
_entity_poly.entity_id
_entity_poly.type
_entity_poly.pdbx_seq_one_letter_code
_entity_poly.pdbx_strand_id
1 'polypeptide(L)'
;MRYTFGVIKLFEVFAYSGQPKSGNGNKLLRLSRILAVLAASSLVACASLPEDPEARAEAVALNDPAEPLNRSVFEFNRGVDTLILRPVSEAYRQTLPQAGQDMVRNFLNNLKSPVVFANDLMQGEVDRAGETFGRFIFNTTIGVGGLFDIAGIEHHSEDFGQTLATWGASEGPYLVLPLIGPSPVRDTVGLVADYYLDPVAHYFDNVDRGNLNWVRAGARAIDTRSRNIETLDDIERSAIDYYATIRSLYRQRRKDEIMNGQNDGTVPMPEISLETEDDDLDEKYTLLKTE
;
A
#
# COMPACT_ATOMS: atom_id res chain seq x y z
N MET A 1 12.17 -13.26 -27.38
CA MET A 1 12.33 -11.96 -28.08
C MET A 1 10.99 -11.32 -28.49
N ARG A 2 9.90 -11.48 -27.70
CA ARG A 2 8.56 -10.93 -28.00
C ARG A 2 7.91 -10.13 -26.85
N TYR A 3 8.60 -9.90 -25.74
CA TYR A 3 8.05 -9.23 -24.56
C TYR A 3 8.50 -7.78 -24.35
N THR A 4 9.42 -7.26 -25.16
CA THR A 4 9.98 -5.91 -25.04
C THR A 4 9.08 -4.80 -25.63
N PHE A 5 8.13 -5.13 -26.51
CA PHE A 5 7.29 -4.11 -27.17
C PHE A 5 6.10 -3.61 -26.32
N GLY A 6 5.63 -4.40 -25.36
CA GLY A 6 4.47 -4.01 -24.52
C GLY A 6 4.81 -2.97 -23.45
N VAL A 7 6.00 -3.08 -22.87
CA VAL A 7 6.44 -2.20 -21.76
C VAL A 7 6.71 -0.78 -22.25
N ILE A 8 7.26 -0.63 -23.45
CA ILE A 8 7.57 0.69 -24.02
C ILE A 8 6.30 1.51 -24.31
N LYS A 9 5.20 0.86 -24.76
CA LYS A 9 3.92 1.55 -24.97
C LYS A 9 3.23 2.00 -23.67
N LEU A 10 3.39 1.25 -22.59
CA LEU A 10 2.86 1.65 -21.28
C LEU A 10 3.54 2.93 -20.77
N PHE A 11 4.86 3.08 -21.01
CA PHE A 11 5.61 4.27 -20.63
C PHE A 11 5.27 5.52 -21.47
N GLU A 12 4.88 5.36 -22.74
CA GLU A 12 4.42 6.51 -23.56
C GLU A 12 3.09 7.08 -23.06
N VAL A 13 2.19 6.25 -22.50
CA VAL A 13 0.92 6.70 -21.93
C VAL A 13 1.16 7.51 -20.64
N PHE A 14 2.15 7.16 -19.82
CA PHE A 14 2.55 7.93 -18.64
C PHE A 14 3.13 9.31 -18.97
N ALA A 15 3.74 9.46 -20.14
CA ALA A 15 4.39 10.71 -20.57
C ALA A 15 3.42 11.75 -21.16
N TYR A 16 2.15 11.39 -21.44
CA TYR A 16 1.24 12.25 -22.19
C TYR A 16 0.20 13.01 -21.35
N SER A 17 0.00 12.70 -20.10
CA SER A 17 -1.00 13.37 -19.25
C SER A 17 -0.45 14.58 -18.49
N GLY A 18 -0.22 15.67 -19.19
CA GLY A 18 0.08 16.94 -18.53
C GLY A 18 1.06 17.80 -19.30
N GLN A 19 0.59 18.64 -20.20
CA GLN A 19 1.40 19.75 -20.74
C GLN A 19 1.40 20.88 -19.71
N PRO A 20 2.51 21.13 -18.99
CA PRO A 20 2.62 22.33 -18.15
C PRO A 20 2.87 23.54 -19.07
N LYS A 21 1.95 24.48 -19.04
CA LYS A 21 2.14 25.80 -19.59
C LYS A 21 3.08 26.61 -18.67
N SER A 22 4.39 26.44 -18.79
CA SER A 22 5.41 27.37 -18.26
C SER A 22 6.80 26.73 -18.31
N GLY A 23 7.85 27.51 -18.51
CA GLY A 23 9.24 27.13 -18.79
C GLY A 23 10.00 26.27 -17.76
N ASN A 24 9.42 25.90 -16.62
CA ASN A 24 9.98 24.95 -15.65
C ASN A 24 9.55 23.49 -15.90
N GLY A 25 8.50 23.25 -16.70
CA GLY A 25 7.99 21.93 -17.01
C GLY A 25 8.99 21.03 -17.75
N ASN A 26 9.84 21.65 -18.59
CA ASN A 26 10.83 20.89 -19.36
C ASN A 26 11.96 20.28 -18.49
N LYS A 27 12.26 20.84 -17.33
CA LYS A 27 13.28 20.28 -16.42
C LYS A 27 12.72 19.09 -15.64
N LEU A 28 11.47 19.19 -15.16
CA LEU A 28 10.77 18.10 -14.48
C LEU A 28 10.50 16.92 -15.42
N LEU A 29 10.09 17.19 -16.67
CA LEU A 29 9.92 16.17 -17.73
C LEU A 29 11.26 15.50 -18.10
N ARG A 30 12.37 16.21 -18.10
CA ARG A 30 13.70 15.61 -18.33
C ARG A 30 14.13 14.77 -17.12
N LEU A 31 13.88 15.22 -15.91
CA LEU A 31 14.19 14.47 -14.69
C LEU A 31 13.36 13.19 -14.57
N SER A 32 12.06 13.24 -14.88
CA SER A 32 11.19 12.06 -14.89
C SER A 32 11.59 11.05 -15.97
N ARG A 33 12.01 11.52 -17.16
CA ARG A 33 12.52 10.65 -18.24
C ARG A 33 13.86 10.01 -17.86
N ILE A 34 14.75 10.74 -17.20
CA ILE A 34 16.03 10.20 -16.69
C ILE A 34 15.77 9.16 -15.59
N LEU A 35 14.87 9.44 -14.66
CA LEU A 35 14.45 8.49 -13.62
C LEU A 35 13.77 7.25 -14.21
N ALA A 36 12.91 7.41 -15.22
CA ALA A 36 12.27 6.31 -15.92
C ALA A 36 13.28 5.46 -16.74
N VAL A 37 14.27 6.09 -17.37
CA VAL A 37 15.34 5.37 -18.07
C VAL A 37 16.29 4.67 -17.11
N LEU A 38 16.60 5.27 -15.95
CA LEU A 38 17.38 4.65 -14.88
C LEU A 38 16.63 3.47 -14.24
N ALA A 39 15.32 3.60 -14.04
CA ALA A 39 14.47 2.50 -13.58
C ALA A 39 14.34 1.38 -14.61
N ALA A 40 14.23 1.72 -15.90
CA ALA A 40 14.15 0.73 -16.99
C ALA A 40 15.50 0.03 -17.25
N SER A 41 16.63 0.73 -17.12
CA SER A 41 17.95 0.12 -17.30
C SER A 41 18.33 -0.79 -16.13
N SER A 42 17.81 -0.57 -14.93
CA SER A 42 18.00 -1.46 -13.78
C SER A 42 17.19 -2.76 -13.87
N LEU A 43 16.12 -2.80 -14.67
CA LEU A 43 15.33 -4.02 -14.93
C LEU A 43 16.05 -5.04 -15.85
N VAL A 44 17.16 -4.68 -16.48
CA VAL A 44 17.95 -5.54 -17.38
C VAL A 44 19.09 -6.27 -16.66
N ALA A 45 19.33 -6.01 -15.38
CA ALA A 45 20.24 -6.81 -14.57
C ALA A 45 19.60 -8.20 -14.36
N CYS A 46 19.68 -9.08 -15.37
CA CYS A 46 19.33 -10.49 -15.24
C CYS A 46 20.20 -11.08 -14.12
N ALA A 47 19.65 -11.23 -12.93
CA ALA A 47 20.25 -12.08 -11.93
C ALA A 47 20.29 -13.50 -12.53
N SER A 48 21.50 -14.01 -12.79
CA SER A 48 21.66 -15.41 -13.18
C SER A 48 21.16 -16.25 -12.01
N LEU A 49 20.21 -17.15 -12.26
CA LEU A 49 19.79 -18.12 -11.25
C LEU A 49 20.99 -18.95 -10.82
N PRO A 50 21.10 -19.30 -9.54
CA PRO A 50 22.16 -20.19 -9.05
C PRO A 50 22.25 -21.48 -9.86
N GLU A 51 23.44 -22.01 -10.04
CA GLU A 51 23.66 -23.28 -10.73
C GLU A 51 23.24 -24.47 -9.85
N ASP A 52 23.38 -24.32 -8.54
CA ASP A 52 22.95 -25.32 -7.56
C ASP A 52 21.43 -25.51 -7.59
N PRO A 53 20.92 -26.76 -7.74
CA PRO A 53 19.49 -27.03 -7.88
C PRO A 53 18.64 -26.60 -6.67
N GLU A 54 19.16 -26.72 -5.44
CA GLU A 54 18.44 -26.35 -4.21
C GLU A 54 18.38 -24.83 -4.09
N ALA A 55 19.50 -24.12 -4.25
CA ALA A 55 19.54 -22.68 -4.25
C ALA A 55 18.72 -22.05 -5.40
N ARG A 56 18.66 -22.75 -6.55
CA ARG A 56 17.81 -22.34 -7.67
C ARG A 56 16.33 -22.50 -7.34
N ALA A 57 15.95 -23.61 -6.72
CA ALA A 57 14.55 -23.83 -6.30
C ALA A 57 14.11 -22.78 -5.26
N GLU A 58 14.99 -22.45 -4.31
CA GLU A 58 14.75 -21.39 -3.34
C GLU A 58 14.61 -20.03 -4.02
N ALA A 59 15.52 -19.65 -4.92
CA ALA A 59 15.48 -18.39 -5.66
C ALA A 59 14.20 -18.27 -6.50
N VAL A 60 13.72 -19.37 -7.11
CA VAL A 60 12.45 -19.41 -7.84
C VAL A 60 11.26 -19.27 -6.88
N ALA A 61 11.28 -19.92 -5.71
CA ALA A 61 10.23 -19.82 -4.70
C ALA A 61 10.16 -18.41 -4.11
N LEU A 62 11.29 -17.76 -3.90
CA LEU A 62 11.37 -16.37 -3.45
C LEU A 62 10.88 -15.38 -4.51
N ASN A 63 10.91 -15.75 -5.79
CA ASN A 63 10.47 -14.92 -6.93
C ASN A 63 10.97 -13.47 -6.87
N ASP A 64 12.25 -13.30 -6.50
CA ASP A 64 12.90 -12.01 -6.32
C ASP A 64 14.16 -11.91 -7.21
N PRO A 65 14.00 -11.90 -8.54
CA PRO A 65 15.14 -11.92 -9.47
C PRO A 65 15.96 -10.63 -9.43
N ALA A 66 15.42 -9.55 -8.87
CA ALA A 66 16.08 -8.26 -8.74
C ALA A 66 16.47 -7.96 -7.29
N GLU A 67 16.70 -8.99 -6.46
CA GLU A 67 17.01 -8.83 -5.02
C GLU A 67 18.10 -7.79 -4.72
N PRO A 68 19.26 -7.74 -5.40
CA PRO A 68 20.28 -6.74 -5.11
C PRO A 68 19.78 -5.30 -5.31
N LEU A 69 18.97 -5.07 -6.34
CA LEU A 69 18.35 -3.77 -6.60
C LEU A 69 17.25 -3.48 -5.58
N ASN A 70 16.38 -4.45 -5.32
CA ASN A 70 15.30 -4.32 -4.36
C ASN A 70 15.82 -4.01 -2.95
N ARG A 71 16.93 -4.64 -2.52
CA ARG A 71 17.62 -4.32 -1.26
C ARG A 71 18.13 -2.89 -1.23
N SER A 72 18.72 -2.42 -2.34
CA SER A 72 19.24 -1.03 -2.42
C SER A 72 18.10 -0.01 -2.30
N VAL A 73 16.96 -0.25 -2.98
CA VAL A 73 15.77 0.60 -2.88
C VAL A 73 15.13 0.50 -1.49
N PHE A 74 15.12 -0.68 -0.91
CA PHE A 74 14.62 -0.91 0.45
C PHE A 74 15.42 -0.11 1.49
N GLU A 75 16.77 -0.14 1.42
CA GLU A 75 17.63 0.64 2.31
C GLU A 75 17.45 2.16 2.08
N PHE A 76 17.25 2.59 0.84
CA PHE A 76 16.87 3.98 0.57
C PHE A 76 15.55 4.34 1.26
N ASN A 77 14.50 3.51 1.11
CA ASN A 77 13.20 3.73 1.75
C ASN A 77 13.32 3.75 3.28
N ARG A 78 14.10 2.83 3.85
CA ARG A 78 14.41 2.77 5.28
C ARG A 78 15.11 4.05 5.77
N GLY A 79 16.06 4.56 4.99
CA GLY A 79 16.71 5.84 5.29
C GLY A 79 15.72 7.01 5.31
N VAL A 80 14.81 7.07 4.33
CA VAL A 80 13.74 8.09 4.28
C VAL A 80 12.76 7.91 5.45
N ASP A 81 12.39 6.68 5.79
CA ASP A 81 11.54 6.40 6.96
C ASP A 81 12.20 6.91 8.25
N THR A 82 13.43 6.50 8.52
CA THR A 82 14.14 6.83 9.74
C THR A 82 14.39 8.33 9.90
N LEU A 83 14.74 9.03 8.80
CA LEU A 83 15.13 10.44 8.85
C LEU A 83 13.94 11.40 8.75
N ILE A 84 12.85 11.00 8.13
CA ILE A 84 11.72 11.89 7.79
C ILE A 84 10.40 11.31 8.28
N LEU A 85 9.97 10.14 7.78
CA LEU A 85 8.62 9.67 7.98
C LEU A 85 8.34 9.32 9.45
N ARG A 86 9.25 8.60 10.10
CA ARG A 86 9.14 8.22 11.50
C ARG A 86 9.06 9.43 12.44
N PRO A 87 10.00 10.40 12.44
CA PRO A 87 9.90 11.56 13.34
C PRO A 87 8.66 12.41 13.07
N VAL A 88 8.23 12.55 11.82
CA VAL A 88 6.98 13.25 11.50
C VAL A 88 5.76 12.48 12.03
N SER A 89 5.75 11.15 11.93
CA SER A 89 4.68 10.29 12.44
C SER A 89 4.63 10.29 13.97
N GLU A 90 5.76 10.33 14.65
CA GLU A 90 5.83 10.50 16.11
C GLU A 90 5.27 11.87 16.53
N ALA A 91 5.66 12.95 15.85
CA ALA A 91 5.13 14.29 16.13
C ALA A 91 3.61 14.36 15.86
N TYR A 92 3.12 13.74 14.79
CA TYR A 92 1.69 13.62 14.48
C TYR A 92 0.94 12.91 15.62
N ARG A 93 1.44 11.75 16.08
CA ARG A 93 0.85 10.96 17.17
C ARG A 93 0.85 11.72 18.51
N GLN A 94 1.91 12.47 18.80
CA GLN A 94 2.02 13.25 20.05
C GLN A 94 1.15 14.51 20.03
N THR A 95 0.91 15.09 18.86
CA THR A 95 0.18 16.36 18.72
C THR A 95 -1.33 16.14 18.61
N LEU A 96 -1.76 15.11 17.86
CA LEU A 96 -3.18 14.81 17.67
C LEU A 96 -3.65 13.77 18.70
N PRO A 97 -4.75 14.04 19.43
CA PRO A 97 -5.39 13.01 20.22
C PRO A 97 -5.93 11.89 19.33
N GLN A 98 -6.14 10.69 19.88
CA GLN A 98 -6.59 9.50 19.15
C GLN A 98 -7.80 9.79 18.25
N ALA A 99 -8.82 10.48 18.79
CA ALA A 99 -10.00 10.87 18.02
C ALA A 99 -9.65 11.71 16.78
N GLY A 100 -8.66 12.60 16.87
CA GLY A 100 -8.19 13.39 15.73
C GLY A 100 -7.48 12.54 14.68
N GLN A 101 -6.68 11.55 15.09
CA GLN A 101 -6.04 10.60 14.20
C GLN A 101 -7.09 9.73 13.49
N ASP A 102 -8.14 9.31 14.21
CA ASP A 102 -9.24 8.52 13.64
C ASP A 102 -10.04 9.34 12.61
N MET A 103 -10.28 10.63 12.87
CA MET A 103 -10.90 11.53 11.89
C MET A 103 -10.07 11.61 10.60
N VAL A 104 -8.76 11.75 10.68
CA VAL A 104 -7.88 11.79 9.51
C VAL A 104 -7.96 10.47 8.75
N ARG A 105 -7.85 9.34 9.44
CA ARG A 105 -7.95 8.00 8.85
C ARG A 105 -9.29 7.78 8.17
N ASN A 106 -10.40 8.10 8.83
CA ASN A 106 -11.74 7.94 8.30
C ASN A 106 -11.94 8.79 7.04
N PHE A 107 -11.50 10.04 7.06
CA PHE A 107 -11.54 10.93 5.91
C PHE A 107 -10.74 10.36 4.72
N LEU A 108 -9.50 9.90 4.95
CA LEU A 108 -8.66 9.31 3.91
C LEU A 108 -9.25 8.02 3.34
N ASN A 109 -9.87 7.19 4.18
CA ASN A 109 -10.57 5.99 3.77
C ASN A 109 -11.82 6.32 2.96
N ASN A 110 -12.59 7.32 3.39
CA ASN A 110 -13.77 7.78 2.66
C ASN A 110 -13.41 8.30 1.25
N LEU A 111 -12.28 9.02 1.11
CA LEU A 111 -11.77 9.45 -0.19
C LEU A 111 -11.32 8.29 -1.09
N LYS A 112 -10.92 7.14 -0.52
CA LYS A 112 -10.57 5.93 -1.27
C LYS A 112 -11.78 5.07 -1.62
N SER A 113 -12.91 5.23 -0.93
CA SER A 113 -14.11 4.38 -1.08
C SER A 113 -14.58 4.21 -2.53
N PRO A 114 -14.57 5.22 -3.43
CA PRO A 114 -14.95 5.01 -4.82
C PRO A 114 -14.06 4.01 -5.57
N VAL A 115 -12.75 3.97 -5.25
CA VAL A 115 -11.80 3.01 -5.84
C VAL A 115 -12.07 1.62 -5.28
N VAL A 116 -12.27 1.50 -3.96
CA VAL A 116 -12.63 0.23 -3.30
C VAL A 116 -13.92 -0.32 -3.90
N PHE A 117 -14.97 0.49 -3.99
CA PHE A 117 -16.26 0.12 -4.59
C PHE A 117 -16.13 -0.40 -6.02
N ALA A 118 -15.31 0.27 -6.85
CA ALA A 118 -15.08 -0.17 -8.22
C ALA A 118 -14.37 -1.53 -8.26
N ASN A 119 -13.41 -1.77 -7.38
CA ASN A 119 -12.69 -3.04 -7.29
C ASN A 119 -13.58 -4.15 -6.76
N ASP A 120 -14.41 -3.92 -5.71
CA ASP A 120 -15.40 -4.88 -5.22
C ASP A 120 -16.31 -5.37 -6.37
N LEU A 121 -16.84 -4.42 -7.17
CA LEU A 121 -17.68 -4.75 -8.33
C LEU A 121 -16.94 -5.55 -9.40
N MET A 122 -15.68 -5.19 -9.71
CA MET A 122 -14.88 -5.89 -10.71
C MET A 122 -14.48 -7.30 -10.25
N GLN A 123 -14.41 -7.54 -8.94
CA GLN A 123 -14.19 -8.85 -8.34
C GLN A 123 -15.48 -9.69 -8.26
N GLY A 124 -16.64 -9.07 -8.45
CA GLY A 124 -17.95 -9.72 -8.34
C GLY A 124 -18.48 -9.78 -6.90
N GLU A 125 -17.83 -9.07 -5.97
CA GLU A 125 -18.17 -9.02 -4.53
C GLU A 125 -19.27 -7.98 -4.28
N VAL A 126 -20.51 -8.28 -4.75
CA VAL A 126 -21.63 -7.33 -4.74
C VAL A 126 -22.03 -6.90 -3.33
N ASP A 127 -21.97 -7.81 -2.36
CA ASP A 127 -22.31 -7.50 -0.97
C ASP A 127 -21.30 -6.51 -0.37
N ARG A 128 -20.02 -6.76 -0.57
CA ARG A 128 -18.94 -5.85 -0.15
C ARG A 128 -19.01 -4.50 -0.85
N ALA A 129 -19.33 -4.49 -2.15
CA ALA A 129 -19.60 -3.26 -2.88
C ALA A 129 -20.76 -2.47 -2.26
N GLY A 130 -21.84 -3.16 -1.87
CA GLY A 130 -22.98 -2.55 -1.16
C GLY A 130 -22.58 -1.92 0.17
N GLU A 131 -21.76 -2.60 0.96
CA GLU A 131 -21.20 -2.11 2.23
C GLU A 131 -20.32 -0.89 2.00
N THR A 132 -19.38 -0.94 1.04
CA THR A 132 -18.50 0.18 0.67
C THR A 132 -19.33 1.40 0.23
N PHE A 133 -20.34 1.19 -0.62
CA PHE A 133 -21.20 2.26 -1.08
C PHE A 133 -22.02 2.87 0.07
N GLY A 134 -22.60 2.04 0.92
CA GLY A 134 -23.35 2.48 2.11
C GLY A 134 -22.46 3.33 3.03
N ARG A 135 -21.28 2.83 3.38
CA ARG A 135 -20.27 3.58 4.15
C ARG A 135 -19.98 4.94 3.51
N PHE A 136 -19.66 4.94 2.22
CA PHE A 136 -19.34 6.17 1.50
C PHE A 136 -20.46 7.22 1.59
N ILE A 137 -21.70 6.82 1.35
CA ILE A 137 -22.86 7.73 1.40
C ILE A 137 -23.09 8.25 2.82
N PHE A 138 -23.17 7.35 3.83
CA PHE A 138 -23.45 7.76 5.21
C PHE A 138 -22.32 8.61 5.78
N ASN A 139 -21.07 8.21 5.57
CA ASN A 139 -19.91 8.94 6.10
C ASN A 139 -19.69 10.27 5.37
N THR A 140 -20.01 10.36 4.08
CA THR A 140 -19.90 11.62 3.33
C THR A 140 -20.99 12.60 3.74
N THR A 141 -22.25 12.14 3.90
CA THR A 141 -23.40 13.04 4.16
C THR A 141 -23.54 13.38 5.63
N ILE A 142 -23.66 12.39 6.50
CA ILE A 142 -23.87 12.54 7.94
C ILE A 142 -22.54 12.66 8.70
N GLY A 143 -21.51 11.91 8.24
CA GLY A 143 -20.18 11.87 8.83
C GLY A 143 -19.25 13.05 8.46
N VAL A 144 -19.84 14.16 7.95
CA VAL A 144 -19.12 15.41 7.62
C VAL A 144 -17.95 15.14 6.65
N GLY A 145 -18.28 14.60 5.46
CA GLY A 145 -17.27 14.29 4.45
C GLY A 145 -16.37 13.10 4.78
N GLY A 146 -16.78 12.24 5.72
CA GLY A 146 -16.02 11.06 6.14
C GLY A 146 -15.10 11.29 7.34
N LEU A 147 -15.19 12.42 8.04
CA LEU A 147 -14.43 12.63 9.28
C LEU A 147 -14.93 11.70 10.39
N PHE A 148 -16.23 11.43 10.43
CA PHE A 148 -16.84 10.52 11.39
C PHE A 148 -17.34 9.27 10.69
N ASP A 149 -16.98 8.09 11.24
CA ASP A 149 -17.52 6.81 10.78
C ASP A 149 -18.88 6.55 11.41
N ILE A 150 -19.92 7.07 10.77
CA ILE A 150 -21.31 6.94 11.22
C ILE A 150 -21.94 5.64 10.75
N ALA A 151 -21.45 5.08 9.65
CA ALA A 151 -21.99 3.87 9.07
C ALA A 151 -21.84 2.65 10.00
N GLY A 152 -20.77 2.61 10.81
CA GLY A 152 -20.50 1.49 11.74
C GLY A 152 -20.28 0.15 11.04
N ILE A 153 -20.04 0.17 9.72
CA ILE A 153 -19.71 -1.01 8.91
C ILE A 153 -18.18 -1.11 8.85
N GLU A 154 -17.63 -2.30 9.06
CA GLU A 154 -16.20 -2.52 9.02
C GLU A 154 -15.56 -2.06 7.70
N HIS A 155 -14.41 -1.40 7.78
CA HIS A 155 -13.70 -0.94 6.60
C HIS A 155 -12.82 -2.06 6.05
N HIS A 156 -13.03 -2.42 4.81
CA HIS A 156 -12.10 -3.24 4.04
C HIS A 156 -11.36 -2.43 2.98
N SER A 157 -10.23 -2.92 2.53
CA SER A 157 -9.41 -2.25 1.53
C SER A 157 -9.27 -3.12 0.31
N GLU A 158 -9.73 -2.61 -0.82
CA GLU A 158 -9.54 -3.24 -2.12
C GLU A 158 -8.72 -2.36 -3.05
N ASP A 159 -8.05 -3.02 -4.00
CA ASP A 159 -7.26 -2.39 -5.04
C ASP A 159 -7.23 -3.24 -6.31
N PHE A 160 -6.81 -2.64 -7.42
CA PHE A 160 -6.80 -3.31 -8.71
C PHE A 160 -5.78 -4.46 -8.80
N GLY A 161 -4.74 -4.47 -7.96
CA GLY A 161 -3.82 -5.61 -7.85
C GLY A 161 -4.52 -6.85 -7.29
N GLN A 162 -5.43 -6.69 -6.32
CA GLN A 162 -6.31 -7.76 -5.80
C GLN A 162 -7.30 -8.20 -6.87
N THR A 163 -7.91 -7.26 -7.58
CA THR A 163 -8.81 -7.54 -8.71
C THR A 163 -8.10 -8.38 -9.79
N LEU A 164 -6.87 -8.02 -10.16
CA LEU A 164 -6.07 -8.82 -11.11
C LEU A 164 -5.78 -10.21 -10.57
N ALA A 165 -5.53 -10.37 -9.26
CA ALA A 165 -5.33 -11.67 -8.63
C ALA A 165 -6.59 -12.54 -8.70
N THR A 166 -7.75 -11.99 -8.39
CA THR A 166 -9.05 -12.65 -8.50
C THR A 166 -9.33 -13.10 -9.94
N TRP A 167 -8.89 -12.32 -10.93
CA TRP A 167 -8.96 -12.71 -12.36
C TRP A 167 -7.89 -13.71 -12.77
N GLY A 168 -7.06 -14.22 -11.84
CA GLY A 168 -6.06 -15.26 -12.08
C GLY A 168 -4.69 -14.75 -12.51
N ALA A 169 -4.43 -13.44 -12.44
CA ALA A 169 -3.10 -12.93 -12.72
C ALA A 169 -2.11 -13.31 -11.60
N SER A 170 -0.98 -13.90 -11.97
CA SER A 170 0.11 -14.17 -11.03
C SER A 170 0.72 -12.87 -10.49
N GLU A 171 1.34 -12.95 -9.32
CA GLU A 171 1.96 -11.76 -8.69
C GLU A 171 3.12 -11.17 -9.54
N GLY A 172 3.77 -12.00 -10.38
CA GLY A 172 4.96 -11.63 -11.13
C GLY A 172 6.19 -11.48 -10.23
N PRO A 173 7.33 -11.01 -10.77
CA PRO A 173 8.53 -10.73 -9.99
C PRO A 173 8.28 -9.74 -8.85
N TYR A 174 8.90 -10.04 -7.71
CA TYR A 174 8.89 -9.13 -6.57
C TYR A 174 9.72 -7.87 -6.88
N LEU A 175 9.18 -6.72 -6.54
CA LEU A 175 9.81 -5.41 -6.70
C LEU A 175 9.64 -4.61 -5.41
N VAL A 176 10.60 -3.72 -5.17
CA VAL A 176 10.48 -2.67 -4.16
C VAL A 176 10.53 -1.32 -4.86
N LEU A 177 9.48 -0.54 -4.73
CA LEU A 177 9.38 0.78 -5.34
C LEU A 177 9.91 1.87 -4.39
N PRO A 178 10.62 2.88 -4.91
CA PRO A 178 11.04 4.03 -4.11
C PRO A 178 9.84 4.72 -3.46
N LEU A 179 9.92 4.98 -2.15
CA LEU A 179 8.92 5.63 -1.29
C LEU A 179 7.59 4.87 -1.12
N ILE A 180 7.30 3.87 -1.94
CA ILE A 180 6.06 3.07 -1.89
C ILE A 180 6.29 1.77 -1.10
N GLY A 181 7.47 1.15 -1.28
CA GLY A 181 7.82 -0.12 -0.64
C GLY A 181 7.54 -1.34 -1.52
N PRO A 182 7.29 -2.52 -0.91
CA PRO A 182 7.00 -3.76 -1.62
C PRO A 182 5.83 -3.63 -2.58
N SER A 183 6.05 -3.98 -3.84
CA SER A 183 5.02 -3.90 -4.89
C SER A 183 5.41 -4.82 -6.06
N PRO A 184 5.06 -6.12 -6.05
CA PRO A 184 5.24 -7.01 -7.18
C PRO A 184 4.65 -6.42 -8.47
N VAL A 185 5.04 -6.95 -9.62
CA VAL A 185 4.64 -6.39 -10.93
C VAL A 185 3.13 -6.25 -11.05
N ARG A 186 2.35 -7.26 -10.62
CA ARG A 186 0.87 -7.19 -10.62
C ARG A 186 0.38 -6.00 -9.80
N ASP A 187 0.89 -5.86 -8.58
CA ASP A 187 0.43 -4.82 -7.65
C ASP A 187 0.91 -3.42 -8.10
N THR A 188 2.08 -3.34 -8.74
CA THR A 188 2.55 -2.10 -9.40
C THR A 188 1.61 -1.67 -10.54
N VAL A 189 1.14 -2.62 -11.36
CA VAL A 189 0.11 -2.34 -12.39
C VAL A 189 -1.20 -1.92 -11.73
N GLY A 190 -1.57 -2.57 -10.63
CA GLY A 190 -2.72 -2.23 -9.81
C GLY A 190 -2.70 -0.79 -9.32
N LEU A 191 -1.57 -0.33 -8.76
CA LEU A 191 -1.41 1.07 -8.31
C LEU A 191 -1.67 2.08 -9.42
N VAL A 192 -1.20 1.78 -10.64
CA VAL A 192 -1.43 2.63 -11.80
C VAL A 192 -2.91 2.65 -12.18
N ALA A 193 -3.55 1.50 -12.23
CA ALA A 193 -4.97 1.39 -12.55
C ALA A 193 -5.84 2.10 -11.51
N ASP A 194 -5.55 1.93 -10.22
CA ASP A 194 -6.26 2.61 -9.13
C ASP A 194 -6.18 4.14 -9.24
N TYR A 195 -5.04 4.69 -9.67
CA TYR A 195 -4.94 6.13 -9.94
C TYR A 195 -5.91 6.56 -11.04
N TYR A 196 -6.06 5.78 -12.12
CA TYR A 196 -7.02 6.07 -13.18
C TYR A 196 -8.48 5.80 -12.80
N LEU A 197 -8.72 4.94 -11.82
CA LEU A 197 -10.04 4.68 -11.25
C LEU A 197 -10.44 5.70 -10.17
N ASP A 198 -9.51 6.56 -9.70
CA ASP A 198 -9.74 7.47 -8.58
C ASP A 198 -10.39 8.79 -9.03
N PRO A 199 -11.71 8.97 -8.85
CA PRO A 199 -12.39 10.19 -9.26
C PRO A 199 -11.93 11.42 -8.48
N VAL A 200 -11.45 11.23 -7.25
CA VAL A 200 -10.94 12.32 -6.41
C VAL A 200 -9.61 12.83 -6.94
N ALA A 201 -8.72 11.92 -7.39
CA ALA A 201 -7.47 12.30 -8.02
C ALA A 201 -7.72 13.11 -9.28
N HIS A 202 -8.62 12.65 -10.15
CA HIS A 202 -9.02 13.36 -11.37
C HIS A 202 -9.67 14.72 -11.08
N TYR A 203 -10.50 14.81 -10.05
CA TYR A 203 -11.08 16.08 -9.65
C TYR A 203 -10.00 17.10 -9.27
N PHE A 204 -9.02 16.69 -8.45
CA PHE A 204 -7.91 17.58 -8.07
C PHE A 204 -7.07 18.00 -9.26
N ASP A 205 -6.81 17.11 -10.20
CA ASP A 205 -6.05 17.42 -11.41
C ASP A 205 -6.83 18.40 -12.32
N ASN A 206 -8.15 18.22 -12.46
CA ASN A 206 -9.00 19.06 -13.28
C ASN A 206 -9.19 20.49 -12.73
N VAL A 207 -9.08 20.68 -11.41
CA VAL A 207 -9.16 22.01 -10.78
C VAL A 207 -7.78 22.63 -10.51
N ASP A 208 -6.73 22.18 -11.19
CA ASP A 208 -5.34 22.63 -11.04
C ASP A 208 -4.80 22.50 -9.59
N ARG A 209 -5.29 21.52 -8.85
CA ARG A 209 -4.91 21.19 -7.48
C ARG A 209 -4.27 19.79 -7.34
N GLY A 210 -3.65 19.30 -8.38
CA GLY A 210 -3.01 17.95 -8.42
C GLY A 210 -1.98 17.73 -7.31
N ASN A 211 -1.41 18.80 -6.73
CA ASN A 211 -0.57 18.70 -5.54
C ASN A 211 -1.30 18.09 -4.32
N LEU A 212 -2.63 18.19 -4.23
CA LEU A 212 -3.41 17.57 -3.15
C LEU A 212 -3.37 16.04 -3.18
N ASN A 213 -3.12 15.43 -4.34
CA ASN A 213 -2.91 13.98 -4.43
C ASN A 213 -1.66 13.56 -3.65
N TRP A 214 -0.58 14.34 -3.72
CA TRP A 214 0.64 14.12 -2.93
C TRP A 214 0.42 14.37 -1.43
N VAL A 215 -0.36 15.41 -1.08
CA VAL A 215 -0.72 15.67 0.32
C VAL A 215 -1.53 14.50 0.88
N ARG A 216 -2.50 13.97 0.13
CA ARG A 216 -3.31 12.79 0.51
C ARG A 216 -2.44 11.56 0.71
N ALA A 217 -1.51 11.29 -0.21
CA ALA A 217 -0.57 10.18 -0.11
C ALA A 217 0.35 10.32 1.11
N GLY A 218 0.91 11.51 1.33
CA GLY A 218 1.75 11.81 2.49
C GLY A 218 1.01 11.69 3.81
N ALA A 219 -0.22 12.22 3.90
CA ALA A 219 -1.06 12.10 5.10
C ALA A 219 -1.37 10.63 5.42
N ARG A 220 -1.66 9.81 4.40
CA ARG A 220 -1.87 8.37 4.57
C ARG A 220 -0.60 7.67 5.05
N ALA A 221 0.56 7.99 4.48
CA ALA A 221 1.83 7.41 4.90
C ALA A 221 2.13 7.74 6.37
N ILE A 222 1.93 9.00 6.79
CA ILE A 222 2.14 9.46 8.17
C ILE A 222 1.17 8.75 9.13
N ASP A 223 -0.14 8.72 8.83
CA ASP A 223 -1.13 8.05 9.68
C ASP A 223 -0.83 6.55 9.81
N THR A 224 -0.56 5.86 8.70
CA THR A 224 -0.21 4.44 8.70
C THR A 224 1.07 4.17 9.50
N ARG A 225 2.12 5.00 9.31
CA ARG A 225 3.38 4.84 10.03
C ARG A 225 3.22 5.10 11.52
N SER A 226 2.42 6.10 11.91
CA SER A 226 2.17 6.45 13.31
C SER A 226 1.52 5.31 14.10
N ARG A 227 0.65 4.53 13.47
CA ARG A 227 -0.04 3.38 14.09
C ARG A 227 0.81 2.12 14.15
N ASN A 228 1.89 2.05 13.36
CA ASN A 228 2.74 0.86 13.25
C ASN A 228 4.17 1.14 13.74
N ILE A 229 4.40 2.16 14.58
CA ILE A 229 5.75 2.50 15.05
C ILE A 229 6.33 1.31 15.83
N GLU A 230 5.65 0.86 16.85
CA GLU A 230 6.11 -0.21 17.74
C GLU A 230 6.28 -1.52 16.98
N THR A 231 5.26 -1.91 16.20
CA THR A 231 5.30 -3.16 15.42
C THR A 231 6.48 -3.19 14.45
N LEU A 232 6.71 -2.11 13.71
CA LEU A 232 7.83 -2.06 12.75
C LEU A 232 9.19 -2.03 13.47
N ASP A 233 9.28 -1.33 14.61
CA ASP A 233 10.49 -1.32 15.42
C ASP A 233 10.79 -2.69 16.02
N ASP A 234 9.78 -3.45 16.43
CA ASP A 234 9.93 -4.80 16.97
C ASP A 234 10.34 -5.79 15.89
N ILE A 235 9.73 -5.70 14.70
CA ILE A 235 10.14 -6.49 13.53
C ILE A 235 11.60 -6.18 13.17
N GLU A 236 11.97 -4.90 13.08
CA GLU A 236 13.33 -4.50 12.74
C GLU A 236 14.37 -5.01 13.75
N ARG A 237 14.05 -4.97 15.06
CA ARG A 237 14.93 -5.44 16.13
C ARG A 237 15.05 -6.96 16.19
N SER A 238 14.00 -7.70 15.88
CA SER A 238 13.97 -9.16 15.98
C SER A 238 14.40 -9.87 14.71
N ALA A 239 14.38 -9.21 13.55
CA ALA A 239 14.69 -9.80 12.27
C ALA A 239 16.21 -10.04 12.10
N ILE A 240 16.58 -11.25 11.70
CA ILE A 240 17.95 -11.57 11.27
C ILE A 240 18.26 -10.86 9.94
N ASP A 241 17.30 -10.88 9.01
CA ASP A 241 17.30 -10.15 7.75
C ASP A 241 16.01 -9.37 7.60
N TYR A 242 16.05 -8.07 7.87
CA TYR A 242 14.88 -7.20 7.87
C TYR A 242 14.20 -7.14 6.48
N TYR A 243 14.99 -7.09 5.40
CA TYR A 243 14.45 -7.12 4.05
C TYR A 243 13.67 -8.40 3.76
N ALA A 244 14.25 -9.56 4.06
CA ALA A 244 13.61 -10.86 3.84
C ALA A 244 12.34 -11.00 4.69
N THR A 245 12.37 -10.52 5.93
CA THR A 245 11.21 -10.51 6.84
C THR A 245 10.08 -9.65 6.28
N ILE A 246 10.35 -8.41 5.87
CA ILE A 246 9.32 -7.53 5.28
C ILE A 246 8.77 -8.12 3.98
N ARG A 247 9.61 -8.72 3.12
CA ARG A 247 9.15 -9.41 1.91
C ARG A 247 8.17 -10.55 2.24
N SER A 248 8.50 -11.36 3.24
CA SER A 248 7.65 -12.47 3.68
C SER A 248 6.31 -11.98 4.25
N LEU A 249 6.35 -11.02 5.17
CA LEU A 249 5.15 -10.42 5.77
C LEU A 249 4.26 -9.75 4.73
N TYR A 250 4.84 -9.02 3.78
CA TYR A 250 4.07 -8.43 2.68
C TYR A 250 3.29 -9.48 1.89
N ARG A 251 3.93 -10.60 1.52
CA ARG A 251 3.30 -11.67 0.75
C ARG A 251 2.21 -12.38 1.53
N GLN A 252 2.44 -12.64 2.81
CA GLN A 252 1.43 -13.25 3.68
C GLN A 252 0.20 -12.36 3.78
N ARG A 253 0.41 -11.09 4.13
CA ARG A 253 -0.67 -10.11 4.20
C ARG A 253 -1.39 -9.95 2.86
N ARG A 254 -0.65 -9.90 1.75
CA ARG A 254 -1.23 -9.75 0.41
C ARG A 254 -2.08 -10.94 0.00
N LYS A 255 -1.63 -12.15 0.36
CA LYS A 255 -2.42 -13.37 0.17
C LYS A 255 -3.72 -13.32 0.97
N ASP A 256 -3.66 -12.89 2.22
CA ASP A 256 -4.84 -12.73 3.08
C ASP A 256 -5.83 -11.69 2.53
N GLU A 257 -5.34 -10.53 2.09
CA GLU A 257 -6.15 -9.50 1.44
C GLU A 257 -6.88 -10.05 0.20
N ILE A 258 -6.19 -10.79 -0.69
CA ILE A 258 -6.79 -11.40 -1.89
C ILE A 258 -7.86 -12.44 -1.53
N MET A 259 -7.71 -13.14 -0.42
CA MET A 259 -8.66 -14.14 0.06
C MET A 259 -9.76 -13.55 0.95
N ASN A 260 -9.85 -12.24 1.08
CA ASN A 260 -10.82 -11.53 1.93
C ASN A 260 -10.85 -12.05 3.39
N GLY A 261 -9.68 -12.38 3.95
CA GLY A 261 -9.56 -12.96 5.29
C GLY A 261 -10.06 -14.40 5.42
N GLN A 262 -10.48 -15.04 4.31
CA GLN A 262 -10.89 -16.45 4.30
C GLN A 262 -9.67 -17.38 4.22
N ASN A 263 -8.79 -17.29 5.23
CA ASN A 263 -7.64 -18.20 5.31
C ASN A 263 -8.11 -19.61 5.66
N ASP A 264 -7.72 -20.59 4.87
CA ASP A 264 -7.91 -22.03 5.14
C ASP A 264 -7.00 -22.58 6.25
N GLY A 265 -6.36 -21.72 7.03
CA GLY A 265 -5.44 -22.10 8.11
C GLY A 265 -4.08 -22.61 7.63
N THR A 266 -3.78 -22.53 6.34
CA THR A 266 -2.52 -23.06 5.76
C THR A 266 -1.34 -22.12 5.90
N VAL A 267 -1.55 -20.88 6.33
CA VAL A 267 -0.47 -19.95 6.65
C VAL A 267 -0.63 -19.50 8.09
N PRO A 268 0.28 -19.91 9.01
CA PRO A 268 0.33 -19.30 10.33
C PRO A 268 0.66 -17.81 10.12
N MET A 269 -0.33 -16.96 10.27
CA MET A 269 0.00 -15.56 10.53
C MET A 269 0.78 -15.56 11.85
N PRO A 270 1.95 -14.90 11.94
CA PRO A 270 2.42 -14.54 13.25
C PRO A 270 1.26 -13.74 13.84
N GLU A 271 0.69 -14.24 14.93
CA GLU A 271 -0.17 -13.43 15.78
C GLU A 271 0.67 -12.22 16.16
N ILE A 272 0.56 -11.16 15.39
CA ILE A 272 0.86 -9.83 15.90
C ILE A 272 -0.34 -9.59 16.78
N SER A 273 -0.27 -10.12 18.00
CA SER A 273 -1.20 -9.79 19.06
C SER A 273 -1.10 -8.27 19.22
N LEU A 274 -2.05 -7.58 18.59
CA LEU A 274 -2.47 -6.31 19.13
C LEU A 274 -3.11 -6.71 20.45
N GLU A 275 -2.29 -6.92 21.49
CA GLU A 275 -2.77 -6.86 22.85
C GLU A 275 -3.39 -5.48 22.99
N THR A 276 -4.67 -5.41 22.74
CA THR A 276 -5.48 -4.34 23.25
C THR A 276 -5.39 -4.54 24.77
N GLU A 277 -4.83 -3.56 25.48
CA GLU A 277 -4.78 -3.50 26.95
C GLU A 277 -6.19 -3.52 27.59
N ASP A 278 -7.22 -3.92 26.85
CA ASP A 278 -8.61 -3.99 27.32
C ASP A 278 -8.94 -5.29 28.06
N ASP A 279 -8.11 -6.35 27.92
CA ASP A 279 -8.37 -7.61 28.64
C ASP A 279 -8.07 -7.54 30.15
N ASP A 280 -7.23 -6.61 30.60
CA ASP A 280 -6.94 -6.41 32.03
C ASP A 280 -8.08 -5.71 32.79
N LEU A 281 -9.01 -5.06 32.10
CA LEU A 281 -10.12 -4.36 32.77
C LEU A 281 -11.25 -5.32 33.17
N ASP A 282 -11.54 -6.34 32.35
CA ASP A 282 -12.63 -7.30 32.62
C ASP A 282 -12.28 -8.24 33.81
N GLU A 283 -11.02 -8.63 33.95
CA GLU A 283 -10.57 -9.45 35.08
C GLU A 283 -10.65 -8.65 36.40
N LYS A 284 -10.32 -7.37 36.39
CA LYS A 284 -10.39 -6.48 37.56
C LYS A 284 -11.81 -6.17 38.00
N TYR A 285 -12.77 -6.08 37.05
CA TYR A 285 -14.19 -5.90 37.36
C TYR A 285 -14.87 -7.18 37.86
N THR A 286 -14.37 -8.35 37.46
CA THR A 286 -14.90 -9.64 37.93
C THR A 286 -14.48 -9.93 39.34
N LEU A 287 -13.27 -9.55 39.78
CA LEU A 287 -12.78 -9.73 41.16
C LEU A 287 -13.46 -8.78 42.15
N LEU A 288 -13.95 -7.62 41.73
CA LEU A 288 -14.66 -6.67 42.59
C LEU A 288 -16.14 -7.05 42.84
N LYS A 289 -16.69 -8.03 42.17
CA LYS A 289 -18.07 -8.52 42.32
C LYS A 289 -18.18 -9.74 43.24
N THR A 290 -17.06 -10.28 43.73
CA THR A 290 -17.02 -11.49 44.59
C THR A 290 -16.67 -11.21 46.06
N GLU A 291 -16.59 -9.94 46.46
CA GLU A 291 -16.61 -9.49 47.87
C GLU A 291 -17.93 -8.77 48.17
#